data_b1f05fa72dbf5bf28c1361ca83b1cb50
#
_entry.id   b1f05fa72dbf5bf28c1361ca83b1cb50
#
_cell.length_a   1.000
_cell.length_b   1.000
_cell.length_c   1.000
_cell.angle_alpha   90.00
_cell.angle_beta   90.00
_cell.angle_gamma   90.00
#
_symmetry.space_group_name_H-M   'P 1'
#
loop_
_entity.id
_entity.type
_entity.pdbx_description
1 polymer ?
#
loop_
_entity_poly.entity_id
_entity_poly.type
_entity_poly.pdbx_seq_one_letter_code
_entity_poly.pdbx_strand_id
1 'polypeptide(L)'
;MRTMNVLSVAVVLGLLLSGCGVTDPDLGGEGVAGQLEQDFGGPSGLMDFFESHTEEEIQGAMAPYGVGYVIHGNVTADLISDCPKFFPSSDRSIWHNFDGEYYFIDSAGRPNRAYKYLPLIVAAPRSDTCQTNVGQWGDAENPSNDYDGGHLIGSQLGGWGGRANLVPQDANFNRGNWLQLENKMAKCGSLPSGRLRYYIGANYPNSTALIPNNMTMEITNQSTGSAVSMSFSNVDYGGTNGTNERTRGVNWLSSQGCN
;
A
#
# COMPACT_ATOMS: atom_id res chain seq x y z
N MET A 1 -6.20 36.08 34.60
CA MET A 1 -6.46 36.23 33.15
C MET A 1 -5.17 36.00 32.41
N ARG A 2 -5.00 34.83 31.81
CA ARG A 2 -3.86 34.52 30.94
C ARG A 2 -4.40 34.47 29.50
N THR A 3 -3.97 35.41 28.71
CA THR A 3 -4.26 35.50 27.26
C THR A 3 -3.54 34.34 26.55
N MET A 4 -4.31 33.42 25.96
CA MET A 4 -3.79 32.45 25.03
C MET A 4 -3.49 33.15 23.70
N ASN A 5 -2.21 33.19 23.34
CA ASN A 5 -1.78 33.55 22.01
C ASN A 5 -2.15 32.42 21.06
N VAL A 6 -3.09 32.67 20.20
CA VAL A 6 -3.39 31.83 19.03
C VAL A 6 -2.25 32.07 18.02
N LEU A 7 -1.32 31.12 17.94
CA LEU A 7 -0.33 31.11 16.86
C LEU A 7 -1.08 30.69 15.61
N SER A 8 -1.34 31.63 14.73
CA SER A 8 -1.79 31.35 13.36
C SER A 8 -0.68 30.60 12.64
N VAL A 9 -0.91 29.31 12.41
CA VAL A 9 -0.10 28.56 11.44
C VAL A 9 -0.49 29.09 10.07
N ALA A 10 0.32 30.00 9.54
CA ALA A 10 0.26 30.38 8.15
C ALA A 10 0.70 29.14 7.34
N VAL A 11 -0.29 28.48 6.75
CA VAL A 11 -0.04 27.51 5.66
C VAL A 11 0.67 28.31 4.58
N VAL A 12 1.94 28.02 4.39
CA VAL A 12 2.73 28.53 3.26
C VAL A 12 2.16 27.89 2.00
N LEU A 13 1.11 28.52 1.49
CA LEU A 13 0.64 28.32 0.11
C LEU A 13 1.59 29.08 -0.80
N GLY A 14 2.83 28.62 -0.86
CA GLY A 14 3.93 29.21 -1.59
C GLY A 14 4.22 28.46 -2.87
N LEU A 15 3.73 29.04 -3.97
CA LEU A 15 4.29 28.87 -5.32
C LEU A 15 4.19 27.48 -5.97
N LEU A 16 3.03 27.20 -6.53
CA LEU A 16 2.95 26.38 -7.74
C LEU A 16 2.19 27.14 -8.83
N LEU A 17 2.82 28.18 -9.36
CA LEU A 17 2.47 28.77 -10.65
C LEU A 17 3.66 28.57 -11.59
N SER A 18 3.70 27.42 -12.26
CA SER A 18 4.15 27.31 -13.65
C SER A 18 4.31 25.82 -14.00
N GLY A 19 3.33 25.32 -14.67
CA GLY A 19 3.36 24.04 -15.33
C GLY A 19 1.94 23.58 -15.56
N CYS A 20 1.36 23.88 -16.71
CA CYS A 20 0.32 23.02 -17.26
C CYS A 20 0.95 21.66 -17.44
N GLY A 21 1.00 20.87 -16.36
CA GLY A 21 1.30 19.46 -16.42
C GLY A 21 0.13 18.79 -17.09
N VAL A 22 0.28 18.52 -18.37
CA VAL A 22 -0.49 17.47 -19.03
C VAL A 22 -0.23 16.23 -18.18
N THR A 23 -1.23 15.77 -17.46
CA THR A 23 -1.20 14.45 -16.82
C THR A 23 -1.14 13.46 -17.96
N ASP A 24 0.08 13.02 -18.29
CA ASP A 24 0.30 11.94 -19.23
C ASP A 24 -0.27 10.66 -18.55
N PRO A 25 -1.34 10.07 -19.06
CA PRO A 25 -1.92 8.87 -18.48
C PRO A 25 -1.01 7.64 -18.65
N ASP A 26 0.15 7.81 -19.28
CA ASP A 26 1.03 6.72 -19.69
C ASP A 26 2.40 6.75 -18.98
N LEU A 27 2.54 7.51 -17.88
CA LEU A 27 3.75 7.40 -17.05
C LEU A 27 3.76 6.04 -16.36
N GLY A 28 4.51 5.12 -16.94
CA GLY A 28 4.71 3.78 -16.43
C GLY A 28 5.22 3.76 -14.99
N GLY A 29 4.57 2.95 -14.18
CA GLY A 29 5.09 2.45 -12.91
C GLY A 29 4.74 3.24 -11.65
N GLU A 30 4.77 4.54 -11.63
CA GLU A 30 4.52 5.30 -10.39
C GLU A 30 3.19 6.06 -10.39
N GLY A 31 2.70 6.53 -11.53
CA GLY A 31 1.40 7.17 -11.66
C GLY A 31 1.15 8.31 -10.64
N VAL A 32 -0.12 8.67 -10.46
CA VAL A 32 -0.53 9.72 -9.53
C VAL A 32 -0.20 9.40 -8.07
N ALA A 33 -0.18 8.12 -7.68
CA ALA A 33 0.18 7.74 -6.31
C ALA A 33 1.64 8.06 -5.99
N GLY A 34 2.57 7.78 -6.90
CA GLY A 34 3.98 8.14 -6.73
C GLY A 34 4.20 9.65 -6.70
N GLN A 35 3.44 10.43 -7.48
CA GLN A 35 3.50 11.89 -7.42
C GLN A 35 3.03 12.40 -6.05
N LEU A 36 1.92 11.87 -5.52
CA LEU A 36 1.45 12.20 -4.18
C LEU A 36 2.49 11.84 -3.12
N GLU A 37 3.05 10.64 -3.16
CA GLU A 37 4.12 10.25 -2.25
C GLU A 37 5.28 11.27 -2.28
N GLN A 38 5.73 11.67 -3.47
CA GLN A 38 6.79 12.65 -3.62
C GLN A 38 6.43 14.02 -3.02
N ASP A 39 5.24 14.54 -3.34
CA ASP A 39 4.81 15.88 -2.93
C ASP A 39 4.52 15.97 -1.42
N PHE A 40 4.14 14.87 -0.81
CA PHE A 40 3.90 14.77 0.65
C PHE A 40 5.11 14.28 1.46
N GLY A 41 6.29 14.16 0.86
CA GLY A 41 7.51 13.78 1.58
C GLY A 41 7.70 12.27 1.75
N GLY A 42 7.25 11.50 0.79
CA GLY A 42 7.29 10.04 0.74
C GLY A 42 6.05 9.38 1.31
N PRO A 43 5.98 8.03 1.26
CA PRO A 43 4.87 7.27 1.81
C PRO A 43 4.59 7.59 3.28
N SER A 44 5.65 7.82 4.06
CA SER A 44 5.54 8.19 5.48
C SER A 44 4.85 9.54 5.67
N GLY A 45 5.25 10.55 4.89
CA GLY A 45 4.66 11.88 4.97
C GLY A 45 3.21 11.90 4.52
N LEU A 46 2.86 11.14 3.48
CA LEU A 46 1.47 10.99 3.03
C LEU A 46 0.60 10.30 4.08
N MET A 47 1.12 9.28 4.76
CA MET A 47 0.40 8.62 5.85
C MET A 47 0.23 9.56 7.06
N ASP A 48 1.26 10.35 7.43
CA ASP A 48 1.16 11.39 8.47
C ASP A 48 0.07 12.42 8.14
N PHE A 49 -0.03 12.79 6.87
CA PHE A 49 -1.06 13.70 6.40
C PHE A 49 -2.46 13.09 6.58
N PHE A 50 -2.69 11.84 6.18
CA PHE A 50 -3.98 11.16 6.34
C PHE A 50 -4.41 11.07 7.82
N GLU A 51 -3.47 10.93 8.73
CA GLU A 51 -3.78 10.75 10.15
C GLU A 51 -3.97 12.04 10.92
N SER A 52 -3.39 13.14 10.44
CA SER A 52 -3.42 14.42 11.12
C SER A 52 -4.50 15.37 10.61
N HIS A 53 -5.21 15.02 9.53
CA HIS A 53 -6.20 15.87 8.89
C HIS A 53 -7.58 15.23 8.85
N THR A 54 -8.60 16.04 8.77
CA THR A 54 -9.99 15.60 8.58
C THR A 54 -10.19 15.05 7.16
N GLU A 55 -11.23 14.25 6.98
CA GLU A 55 -11.59 13.72 5.65
C GLU A 55 -11.77 14.83 4.62
N GLU A 56 -12.42 15.96 4.99
CA GLU A 56 -12.62 17.11 4.11
C GLU A 56 -11.30 17.77 3.69
N GLU A 57 -10.37 17.94 4.62
CA GLU A 57 -9.03 18.48 4.33
C GLU A 57 -8.24 17.54 3.43
N ILE A 58 -8.31 16.23 3.66
CA ILE A 58 -7.66 15.23 2.81
C ILE A 58 -8.26 15.26 1.40
N GLN A 59 -9.58 15.23 1.27
CA GLN A 59 -10.26 15.31 -0.03
C GLN A 59 -9.88 16.60 -0.77
N GLY A 60 -9.85 17.73 -0.07
CA GLY A 60 -9.43 19.02 -0.65
C GLY A 60 -7.99 19.01 -1.17
N ALA A 61 -7.05 18.38 -0.43
CA ALA A 61 -5.65 18.27 -0.84
C ALA A 61 -5.44 17.26 -1.99
N MET A 62 -6.26 16.21 -2.08
CA MET A 62 -6.19 15.18 -3.14
C MET A 62 -6.84 15.64 -4.45
N ALA A 63 -7.83 16.54 -4.39
CA ALA A 63 -8.60 16.97 -5.56
C ALA A 63 -7.76 17.52 -6.73
N PRO A 64 -6.68 18.33 -6.53
CA PRO A 64 -5.83 18.80 -7.62
C PRO A 64 -5.14 17.69 -8.43
N TYR A 65 -4.99 16.50 -7.82
CA TYR A 65 -4.41 15.32 -8.46
C TYR A 65 -5.46 14.43 -9.15
N GLY A 66 -6.74 14.81 -9.08
CA GLY A 66 -7.83 13.96 -9.55
C GLY A 66 -8.02 12.69 -8.70
N VAL A 67 -7.63 12.75 -7.43
CA VAL A 67 -7.67 11.64 -6.48
C VAL A 67 -8.75 11.88 -5.43
N GLY A 68 -9.52 10.84 -5.12
CA GLY A 68 -10.48 10.83 -4.02
C GLY A 68 -9.90 10.21 -2.75
N TYR A 69 -10.62 10.40 -1.65
CA TYR A 69 -10.37 9.76 -0.37
C TYR A 69 -11.69 9.38 0.30
N VAL A 70 -11.79 8.15 0.79
CA VAL A 70 -13.00 7.63 1.42
C VAL A 70 -12.63 6.86 2.68
N ILE A 71 -13.31 7.17 3.78
CA ILE A 71 -13.23 6.40 5.02
C ILE A 71 -14.36 5.37 5.03
N HIS A 72 -13.99 4.11 5.11
CA HIS A 72 -14.95 3.03 5.33
C HIS A 72 -15.12 2.84 6.84
N GLY A 73 -16.35 2.90 7.32
CA GLY A 73 -16.67 2.51 8.70
C GLY A 73 -16.37 1.03 8.95
N ASN A 74 -16.93 0.46 10.02
CA ASN A 74 -16.72 -0.94 10.36
C ASN A 74 -16.82 -1.85 9.12
N VAL A 75 -15.70 -2.51 8.80
CA VAL A 75 -15.61 -3.41 7.64
C VAL A 75 -16.54 -4.59 7.89
N THR A 76 -17.63 -4.64 7.14
CA THR A 76 -18.58 -5.76 7.21
C THR A 76 -18.14 -6.89 6.29
N ALA A 77 -18.57 -8.11 6.58
CA ALA A 77 -18.33 -9.27 5.72
C ALA A 77 -18.80 -9.06 4.27
N ASP A 78 -19.80 -8.21 4.05
CA ASP A 78 -20.35 -7.92 2.72
C ASP A 78 -19.33 -7.19 1.82
N LEU A 79 -18.49 -6.30 2.37
CA LEU A 79 -17.42 -5.66 1.60
C LEU A 79 -16.28 -6.63 1.23
N ILE A 80 -16.12 -7.73 1.97
CA ILE A 80 -15.12 -8.76 1.67
C ILE A 80 -15.59 -9.67 0.53
N SER A 81 -16.91 -9.83 0.34
CA SER A 81 -17.48 -10.71 -0.67
C SER A 81 -17.41 -10.15 -2.10
N ASP A 82 -17.33 -8.83 -2.25
CA ASP A 82 -17.21 -8.20 -3.57
C ASP A 82 -15.77 -8.30 -4.09
N CYS A 83 -15.62 -8.99 -5.21
CA CYS A 83 -14.32 -9.29 -5.80
C CYS A 83 -14.30 -8.97 -7.30
N PRO A 84 -14.35 -7.70 -7.68
CA PRO A 84 -14.29 -7.32 -9.09
C PRO A 84 -12.89 -7.56 -9.66
N LYS A 85 -12.80 -8.01 -10.91
CA LYS A 85 -11.52 -8.13 -11.60
C LYS A 85 -10.81 -6.76 -11.68
N PHE A 86 -11.56 -5.73 -12.07
CA PHE A 86 -11.18 -4.32 -11.99
C PHE A 86 -12.26 -3.56 -11.22
N PHE A 87 -11.85 -2.68 -10.35
CA PHE A 87 -12.77 -1.81 -9.63
C PHE A 87 -13.59 -0.95 -10.60
N PRO A 88 -14.88 -0.69 -10.30
CA PRO A 88 -15.72 0.20 -11.11
C PRO A 88 -15.15 1.63 -11.08
N SER A 89 -15.56 2.45 -12.05
CA SER A 89 -15.05 3.82 -12.19
C SER A 89 -15.29 4.71 -10.96
N SER A 90 -16.32 4.41 -10.17
CA SER A 90 -16.61 5.10 -8.91
C SER A 90 -15.55 4.93 -7.84
N ASP A 91 -14.73 3.88 -7.91
CA ASP A 91 -13.76 3.49 -6.88
C ASP A 91 -12.32 3.64 -7.35
N ARG A 92 -12.11 4.20 -8.56
CA ARG A 92 -10.79 4.39 -9.17
C ARG A 92 -10.19 5.74 -8.81
N SER A 93 -8.88 5.82 -8.78
CA SER A 93 -8.13 6.99 -8.34
C SER A 93 -8.55 7.46 -6.95
N ILE A 94 -8.76 6.50 -6.04
CA ILE A 94 -9.28 6.75 -4.69
C ILE A 94 -8.41 6.03 -3.67
N TRP A 95 -8.10 6.74 -2.58
CA TRP A 95 -7.61 6.15 -1.35
C TRP A 95 -8.79 5.67 -0.51
N HIS A 96 -8.77 4.41 -0.17
CA HIS A 96 -9.74 3.75 0.70
C HIS A 96 -9.09 3.52 2.06
N ASN A 97 -9.65 4.10 3.11
CA ASN A 97 -9.22 3.89 4.49
C ASN A 97 -10.16 2.90 5.18
N PHE A 98 -9.64 1.73 5.53
CA PHE A 98 -10.35 0.68 6.29
C PHE A 98 -9.73 0.60 7.70
N ASP A 99 -10.19 1.44 8.62
CA ASP A 99 -9.76 1.45 10.03
C ASP A 99 -8.22 1.55 10.20
N GLY A 100 -7.62 2.51 9.47
CA GLY A 100 -6.16 2.77 9.52
C GLY A 100 -5.33 1.89 8.60
N GLU A 101 -5.97 1.13 7.73
CA GLU A 101 -5.37 0.50 6.56
C GLU A 101 -5.74 1.29 5.32
N TYR A 102 -4.76 1.75 4.59
CA TYR A 102 -4.97 2.61 3.42
C TYR A 102 -4.63 1.85 2.16
N TYR A 103 -5.57 1.81 1.21
CA TYR A 103 -5.41 1.16 -0.08
C TYR A 103 -5.72 2.14 -1.20
N PHE A 104 -4.82 2.28 -2.14
CA PHE A 104 -5.05 3.08 -3.34
C PHE A 104 -5.44 2.19 -4.52
N ILE A 105 -6.57 2.50 -5.12
CA ILE A 105 -7.02 1.89 -6.38
C ILE A 105 -6.66 2.85 -7.51
N ASP A 106 -5.84 2.40 -8.46
CA ASP A 106 -5.38 3.22 -9.56
C ASP A 106 -6.50 3.54 -10.59
N SER A 107 -6.19 4.39 -11.56
CA SER A 107 -7.14 4.79 -12.60
C SER A 107 -7.60 3.64 -13.51
N ALA A 108 -6.84 2.56 -13.56
CA ALA A 108 -7.22 1.33 -14.28
C ALA A 108 -8.11 0.40 -13.44
N GLY A 109 -8.29 0.68 -12.15
CA GLY A 109 -9.13 -0.10 -11.23
C GLY A 109 -8.37 -1.26 -10.57
N ARG A 110 -7.08 -1.09 -10.29
CA ARG A 110 -6.22 -2.11 -9.66
C ARG A 110 -5.68 -1.61 -8.32
N PRO A 111 -5.49 -2.48 -7.31
CA PRO A 111 -4.75 -2.10 -6.11
C PRO A 111 -3.31 -1.73 -6.49
N ASN A 112 -2.86 -0.54 -6.06
CA ASN A 112 -1.55 -0.01 -6.44
C ASN A 112 -0.68 0.33 -5.22
N ARG A 113 -1.30 0.75 -4.11
CA ARG A 113 -0.60 1.04 -2.84
C ARG A 113 -1.36 0.45 -1.66
N ALA A 114 -0.62 0.07 -0.63
CA ALA A 114 -1.18 -0.32 0.65
C ALA A 114 -0.28 0.17 1.78
N TYR A 115 -0.86 0.86 2.78
CA TYR A 115 -0.14 1.42 3.93
C TYR A 115 -0.79 0.97 5.23
N LYS A 116 0.05 0.67 6.25
CA LYS A 116 -0.43 0.27 7.57
C LYS A 116 0.62 0.50 8.65
N TYR A 117 0.16 0.69 9.89
CA TYR A 117 1.01 0.57 11.07
C TYR A 117 1.27 -0.88 11.45
N LEU A 118 2.47 -1.16 11.91
CA LEU A 118 2.86 -2.41 12.57
C LEU A 118 3.23 -2.14 14.04
N PRO A 119 3.06 -3.07 14.95
CA PRO A 119 2.28 -4.29 14.87
C PRO A 119 0.82 -4.01 15.23
N LEU A 120 -0.09 -4.41 14.39
CA LEU A 120 -1.49 -4.61 14.75
C LEU A 120 -1.79 -6.07 14.42
N ILE A 121 -1.68 -6.93 15.42
CA ILE A 121 -1.86 -8.36 15.23
C ILE A 121 -3.28 -8.72 15.61
N VAL A 122 -4.21 -8.36 14.74
CA VAL A 122 -5.51 -9.02 14.67
C VAL A 122 -5.57 -9.64 13.29
N ALA A 123 -5.51 -10.97 13.22
CA ALA A 123 -5.66 -11.66 11.94
C ALA A 123 -7.02 -11.27 11.34
N ALA A 124 -7.00 -10.64 10.18
CA ALA A 124 -8.22 -10.25 9.49
C ALA A 124 -8.88 -11.46 8.81
N PRO A 125 -10.22 -11.48 8.68
CA PRO A 125 -10.93 -12.47 7.89
C PRO A 125 -10.43 -12.46 6.44
N ARG A 126 -10.29 -13.63 5.82
CA ARG A 126 -9.91 -13.80 4.42
C ARG A 126 -11.12 -14.11 3.56
N SER A 127 -11.12 -13.63 2.34
CA SER A 127 -12.02 -14.13 1.29
C SER A 127 -11.28 -15.15 0.43
N ASP A 128 -11.40 -16.43 0.77
CA ASP A 128 -10.77 -17.51 0.00
C ASP A 128 -11.21 -17.50 -1.47
N THR A 129 -12.47 -17.16 -1.73
CA THR A 129 -13.01 -17.04 -3.09
C THR A 129 -12.34 -15.90 -3.84
N CYS A 130 -12.19 -14.70 -3.24
CA CYS A 130 -11.53 -13.58 -3.90
C CYS A 130 -10.06 -13.87 -4.14
N GLN A 131 -9.37 -14.43 -3.17
CA GLN A 131 -7.97 -14.83 -3.29
C GLN A 131 -7.77 -15.83 -4.43
N THR A 132 -8.63 -16.84 -4.54
CA THR A 132 -8.61 -17.82 -5.65
C THR A 132 -8.87 -17.15 -7.00
N ASN A 133 -9.86 -16.27 -7.09
CA ASN A 133 -10.19 -15.57 -8.34
C ASN A 133 -9.01 -14.71 -8.81
N VAL A 134 -8.35 -13.97 -7.91
CA VAL A 134 -7.21 -13.11 -8.25
C VAL A 134 -6.04 -13.93 -8.78
N GLY A 135 -5.72 -15.08 -8.18
CA GLY A 135 -4.69 -16.01 -8.70
C GLY A 135 -5.06 -16.50 -10.11
N GLN A 136 -6.28 -17.01 -10.29
CA GLN A 136 -6.76 -17.48 -11.60
C GLN A 136 -6.74 -16.41 -12.69
N TRP A 137 -6.95 -15.14 -12.36
CA TRP A 137 -6.82 -14.04 -13.33
C TRP A 137 -5.36 -13.82 -13.74
N GLY A 138 -4.41 -14.02 -12.83
CA GLY A 138 -2.99 -14.01 -13.12
C GLY A 138 -2.60 -15.15 -14.07
N ASP A 139 -3.03 -16.37 -13.76
CA ASP A 139 -2.81 -17.55 -14.61
C ASP A 139 -3.40 -17.38 -16.02
N ALA A 140 -4.59 -16.77 -16.12
CA ALA A 140 -5.22 -16.52 -17.39
C ALA A 140 -4.50 -15.44 -18.23
N GLU A 141 -3.87 -14.43 -17.58
CA GLU A 141 -3.10 -13.40 -18.26
C GLU A 141 -1.71 -13.90 -18.67
N ASN A 142 -1.08 -14.72 -17.84
CA ASN A 142 0.23 -15.33 -18.11
C ASN A 142 0.25 -16.82 -17.78
N PRO A 143 -0.22 -17.67 -18.71
CA PRO A 143 -0.34 -19.13 -18.49
C PRO A 143 0.99 -19.87 -18.32
N SER A 144 2.12 -19.19 -18.46
CA SER A 144 3.46 -19.79 -18.27
C SER A 144 3.91 -19.81 -16.81
N ASN A 145 3.20 -19.10 -15.93
CA ASN A 145 3.51 -18.98 -14.51
C ASN A 145 2.28 -19.39 -13.69
N ASP A 146 2.51 -19.65 -12.40
CA ASP A 146 1.47 -19.93 -11.39
C ASP A 146 1.33 -18.72 -10.47
N TYR A 147 0.12 -18.21 -10.30
CA TYR A 147 -0.16 -17.04 -9.48
C TYR A 147 -1.09 -17.34 -8.33
N ASP A 148 -0.77 -16.78 -7.17
CA ASP A 148 -1.68 -16.66 -6.04
C ASP A 148 -2.41 -15.30 -6.06
N GLY A 149 -3.57 -15.21 -5.44
CA GLY A 149 -4.09 -13.94 -4.96
C GLY A 149 -3.27 -13.51 -3.74
N GLY A 150 -2.13 -12.84 -3.99
CA GLY A 150 -1.21 -12.38 -2.95
C GLY A 150 -1.74 -11.15 -2.23
N HIS A 151 -1.57 -11.10 -0.91
CA HIS A 151 -1.91 -9.94 -0.12
C HIS A 151 -0.80 -8.89 -0.19
N LEU A 152 -1.16 -7.62 -0.37
CA LEU A 152 -0.23 -6.51 -0.17
C LEU A 152 0.15 -6.41 1.31
N ILE A 153 -0.84 -6.38 2.18
CA ILE A 153 -0.67 -6.49 3.64
C ILE A 153 -1.15 -7.87 4.07
N GLY A 154 -0.25 -8.71 4.55
CA GLY A 154 -0.58 -10.07 4.96
C GLY A 154 -1.70 -10.12 6.01
N SER A 155 -2.60 -11.09 5.90
CA SER A 155 -3.68 -11.24 6.87
C SER A 155 -3.19 -11.49 8.30
N GLN A 156 -2.01 -12.09 8.46
CA GLN A 156 -1.34 -12.26 9.75
C GLN A 156 -0.84 -10.92 10.34
N LEU A 157 -0.74 -9.89 9.52
CA LEU A 157 -0.44 -8.52 9.93
C LEU A 157 -1.72 -7.69 10.07
N GLY A 158 -2.88 -8.34 9.96
CA GLY A 158 -4.20 -7.73 10.04
C GLY A 158 -4.64 -7.07 8.73
N GLY A 159 -4.01 -7.37 7.60
CA GLY A 159 -4.41 -6.82 6.30
C GLY A 159 -5.81 -7.27 5.89
N TRP A 160 -6.62 -6.33 5.42
CA TRP A 160 -7.99 -6.57 5.00
C TRP A 160 -8.09 -7.69 3.95
N GLY A 161 -9.06 -8.59 4.11
CA GLY A 161 -9.19 -9.79 3.27
C GLY A 161 -9.88 -9.58 1.92
N GLY A 162 -10.24 -8.33 1.57
CA GLY A 162 -10.97 -8.02 0.34
C GLY A 162 -10.07 -7.65 -0.83
N ARG A 163 -10.73 -7.39 -1.98
CA ARG A 163 -10.07 -7.20 -3.27
C ARG A 163 -9.04 -6.06 -3.31
N ALA A 164 -9.22 -4.97 -2.54
CA ALA A 164 -8.29 -3.85 -2.53
C ALA A 164 -6.90 -4.21 -1.98
N ASN A 165 -6.78 -5.31 -1.25
CA ASN A 165 -5.54 -5.83 -0.69
C ASN A 165 -4.93 -6.99 -1.50
N LEU A 166 -5.50 -7.36 -2.65
CA LEU A 166 -5.11 -8.57 -3.39
C LEU A 166 -4.60 -8.22 -4.80
N VAL A 167 -3.48 -8.80 -5.17
CA VAL A 167 -2.91 -8.74 -6.53
C VAL A 167 -2.50 -10.14 -7.01
N PRO A 168 -2.49 -10.41 -8.34
CA PRO A 168 -1.84 -11.61 -8.84
C PRO A 168 -0.34 -11.57 -8.51
N GLN A 169 0.11 -12.45 -7.65
CA GLN A 169 1.50 -12.54 -7.21
C GLN A 169 2.07 -13.90 -7.57
N ASP A 170 3.26 -13.95 -8.17
CA ASP A 170 3.94 -15.21 -8.46
C ASP A 170 3.94 -16.12 -7.23
N ALA A 171 3.49 -17.37 -7.39
CA ALA A 171 3.23 -18.28 -6.28
C ALA A 171 4.49 -18.62 -5.47
N ASN A 172 5.65 -18.79 -6.12
CA ASN A 172 6.90 -19.05 -5.43
C ASN A 172 7.42 -17.82 -4.70
N PHE A 173 7.21 -16.62 -5.26
CA PHE A 173 7.54 -15.38 -4.57
C PHE A 173 6.62 -15.15 -3.37
N ASN A 174 5.30 -15.27 -3.55
CA ASN A 174 4.30 -15.09 -2.50
C ASN A 174 4.55 -16.06 -1.32
N ARG A 175 4.64 -17.35 -1.60
CA ARG A 175 4.85 -18.40 -0.58
C ARG A 175 6.28 -18.47 -0.06
N GLY A 176 7.21 -17.79 -0.72
CA GLY A 176 8.65 -17.80 -0.43
C GLY A 176 9.14 -16.54 0.27
N ASN A 177 9.84 -15.67 -0.47
CA ASN A 177 10.51 -14.50 0.09
C ASN A 177 9.55 -13.47 0.70
N TRP A 178 8.37 -13.28 0.11
CA TRP A 178 7.34 -12.38 0.63
C TRP A 178 6.81 -12.87 1.98
N LEU A 179 6.35 -14.11 2.06
CA LEU A 179 5.86 -14.73 3.30
C LEU A 179 6.91 -14.71 4.42
N GLN A 180 8.20 -14.88 4.09
CA GLN A 180 9.26 -14.84 5.10
C GLN A 180 9.42 -13.45 5.72
N LEU A 181 9.27 -12.37 4.93
CA LEU A 181 9.24 -11.00 5.43
C LEU A 181 8.02 -10.76 6.31
N GLU A 182 6.84 -11.15 5.86
CA GLU A 182 5.60 -11.01 6.66
C GLU A 182 5.69 -11.77 7.98
N ASN A 183 6.21 -13.01 7.96
CA ASN A 183 6.45 -13.80 9.18
C ASN A 183 7.44 -13.12 10.13
N LYS A 184 8.43 -12.41 9.59
CA LYS A 184 9.37 -11.64 10.42
C LYS A 184 8.71 -10.39 10.98
N MET A 185 7.89 -9.69 10.19
CA MET A 185 7.11 -8.53 10.65
C MET A 185 6.11 -8.91 11.74
N ALA A 186 5.47 -10.08 11.63
CA ALA A 186 4.56 -10.57 12.66
C ALA A 186 5.23 -10.73 14.04
N LYS A 187 6.56 -10.92 14.08
CA LYS A 187 7.33 -10.97 15.33
C LYS A 187 7.58 -9.58 15.95
N CYS A 188 7.20 -8.52 15.27
CA CYS A 188 7.27 -7.16 15.82
C CYS A 188 6.19 -6.88 16.86
N GLY A 189 5.35 -7.84 17.19
CA GLY A 189 4.24 -7.69 18.15
C GLY A 189 4.63 -7.26 19.57
N SER A 190 5.90 -7.37 19.94
CA SER A 190 6.45 -6.85 21.20
C SER A 190 6.77 -5.35 21.15
N LEU A 191 6.77 -4.75 19.96
CA LEU A 191 7.04 -3.32 19.79
C LEU A 191 5.78 -2.50 20.09
N PRO A 192 5.91 -1.25 20.53
CA PRO A 192 4.77 -0.36 20.67
C PRO A 192 4.01 -0.22 19.33
N SER A 193 2.68 -0.23 19.40
CA SER A 193 1.82 0.00 18.24
C SER A 193 2.17 1.32 17.57
N GLY A 194 2.16 1.35 16.24
CA GLY A 194 2.50 2.52 15.44
C GLY A 194 4.00 2.86 15.35
N ARG A 195 4.86 2.07 15.99
CA ARG A 195 6.31 2.32 15.91
C ARG A 195 6.91 2.05 14.53
N LEU A 196 6.43 1.01 13.87
CA LEU A 196 6.80 0.69 12.49
C LEU A 196 5.64 1.00 11.56
N ARG A 197 5.94 1.61 10.43
CA ARG A 197 5.02 1.79 9.29
C ARG A 197 5.45 0.91 8.15
N TYR A 198 4.47 0.40 7.46
CA TYR A 198 4.62 -0.54 6.37
C TYR A 198 3.93 -0.01 5.12
N TYR A 199 4.69 0.09 4.04
CA TYR A 199 4.24 0.64 2.77
C TYR A 199 4.52 -0.37 1.67
N ILE A 200 3.52 -0.63 0.83
CA ILE A 200 3.61 -1.52 -0.32
C ILE A 200 3.21 -0.76 -1.58
N GLY A 201 4.03 -0.90 -2.62
CA GLY A 201 3.69 -0.51 -3.98
C GLY A 201 3.59 -1.75 -4.87
N ALA A 202 2.49 -1.88 -5.60
CA ALA A 202 2.31 -2.82 -6.69
C ALA A 202 2.39 -2.02 -8.00
N ASN A 203 3.49 -2.18 -8.74
CA ASN A 203 3.77 -1.39 -9.94
C ASN A 203 3.46 -2.23 -11.18
N TYR A 204 2.69 -1.66 -12.11
CA TYR A 204 2.22 -2.35 -13.30
C TYR A 204 2.98 -1.87 -14.54
N PRO A 205 3.25 -2.75 -15.53
CA PRO A 205 4.02 -2.38 -16.72
C PRO A 205 3.27 -1.43 -17.67
N ASN A 206 1.94 -1.41 -17.59
CA ASN A 206 1.07 -0.53 -18.39
C ASN A 206 -0.34 -0.47 -17.80
N SER A 207 -1.22 0.33 -18.39
CA SER A 207 -2.60 0.56 -17.92
C SER A 207 -3.56 -0.64 -18.09
N THR A 208 -3.20 -1.63 -18.90
CA THR A 208 -4.05 -2.81 -19.16
C THR A 208 -3.62 -4.07 -18.42
N ALA A 209 -2.39 -4.13 -17.93
CA ALA A 209 -1.87 -5.29 -17.21
C ALA A 209 -2.60 -5.46 -15.87
N LEU A 210 -2.96 -6.68 -15.55
CA LEU A 210 -3.53 -7.05 -14.24
C LEU A 210 -2.43 -7.51 -13.27
N ILE A 211 -1.35 -8.07 -13.80
CA ILE A 211 -0.22 -8.57 -13.03
C ILE A 211 0.77 -7.42 -12.80
N PRO A 212 1.09 -7.04 -11.55
CA PRO A 212 2.20 -6.12 -11.30
C PRO A 212 3.52 -6.79 -11.69
N ASN A 213 4.41 -6.06 -12.36
CA ASN A 213 5.74 -6.57 -12.72
C ASN A 213 6.76 -6.39 -11.60
N ASN A 214 6.50 -5.49 -10.67
CA ASN A 214 7.36 -5.18 -9.54
C ASN A 214 6.52 -4.88 -8.30
N MET A 215 7.03 -5.32 -7.15
CA MET A 215 6.47 -5.00 -5.84
C MET A 215 7.54 -4.35 -4.97
N THR A 216 7.23 -3.19 -4.42
CA THR A 216 8.11 -2.48 -3.48
C THR A 216 7.56 -2.59 -2.07
N MET A 217 8.46 -2.63 -1.11
CA MET A 217 8.13 -2.64 0.31
C MET A 217 9.06 -1.66 1.03
N GLU A 218 8.49 -0.75 1.79
CA GLU A 218 9.23 0.10 2.70
C GLU A 218 8.72 -0.09 4.11
N ILE A 219 9.63 -0.14 5.08
CA ILE A 219 9.29 -0.20 6.50
C ILE A 219 10.08 0.90 7.20
N THR A 220 9.39 1.78 7.92
CA THR A 220 10.00 2.91 8.63
C THR A 220 9.76 2.80 10.13
N ASN A 221 10.81 3.00 10.93
CA ASN A 221 10.70 3.16 12.38
C ASN A 221 10.48 4.64 12.71
N GLN A 222 9.28 4.98 13.13
CA GLN A 222 8.87 6.35 13.42
C GLN A 222 9.63 6.99 14.58
N SER A 223 10.12 6.18 15.50
CA SER A 223 10.86 6.69 16.67
C SER A 223 12.29 7.11 16.33
N THR A 224 12.89 6.52 15.31
CA THR A 224 14.29 6.74 14.94
C THR A 224 14.47 7.36 13.56
N GLY A 225 13.44 7.39 12.75
CA GLY A 225 13.52 7.76 11.33
C GLY A 225 14.27 6.74 10.46
N SER A 226 14.68 5.59 11.03
CA SER A 226 15.34 4.54 10.26
C SER A 226 14.34 3.83 9.35
N ALA A 227 14.74 3.56 8.11
CA ALA A 227 13.91 2.87 7.13
C ALA A 227 14.69 1.79 6.39
N VAL A 228 13.95 0.84 5.82
CA VAL A 228 14.44 -0.13 4.84
C VAL A 228 13.46 -0.20 3.68
N SER A 229 13.96 -0.04 2.47
CA SER A 229 13.18 -0.19 1.25
C SER A 229 13.68 -1.39 0.45
N MET A 230 12.78 -2.20 -0.05
CA MET A 230 13.06 -3.41 -0.81
C MET A 230 12.27 -3.38 -2.11
N SER A 231 12.83 -3.99 -3.15
CA SER A 231 12.18 -4.07 -4.46
C SER A 231 12.30 -5.49 -5.01
N PHE A 232 11.18 -6.04 -5.44
CA PHE A 232 11.07 -7.41 -5.94
C PHE A 232 10.42 -7.41 -7.32
N SER A 233 10.97 -8.17 -8.25
CA SER A 233 10.23 -8.52 -9.45
C SER A 233 9.14 -9.53 -9.09
N ASN A 234 7.96 -9.41 -9.67
CA ASN A 234 6.86 -10.35 -9.43
C ASN A 234 7.02 -11.62 -10.28
N VAL A 235 8.09 -12.35 -10.02
CA VAL A 235 8.48 -13.61 -10.64
C VAL A 235 9.09 -14.52 -9.58
N ASP A 236 9.44 -15.72 -9.95
CA ASP A 236 9.99 -16.75 -9.08
C ASP A 236 10.98 -16.19 -8.04
N TYR A 237 10.73 -16.44 -6.78
CA TYR A 237 11.46 -15.94 -5.59
C TYR A 237 11.71 -14.41 -5.53
N GLY A 238 10.95 -13.60 -6.28
CA GLY A 238 11.13 -12.14 -6.31
C GLY A 238 12.25 -11.68 -7.25
N GLY A 239 12.64 -12.53 -8.21
CA GLY A 239 13.67 -12.29 -9.20
C GLY A 239 15.10 -12.51 -8.68
N THR A 240 16.09 -12.18 -9.50
CA THR A 240 17.53 -12.44 -9.26
C THR A 240 18.02 -11.93 -7.91
N ASN A 241 17.51 -10.80 -7.43
CA ASN A 241 17.89 -10.19 -6.17
C ASN A 241 16.92 -10.47 -5.00
N GLY A 242 15.82 -11.19 -5.24
CA GLY A 242 14.75 -11.34 -4.26
C GLY A 242 15.20 -11.89 -2.90
N THR A 243 16.10 -12.88 -2.91
CA THR A 243 16.67 -13.44 -1.66
C THR A 243 17.54 -12.42 -0.91
N ASN A 244 18.31 -11.57 -1.62
CA ASN A 244 19.11 -10.53 -0.99
C ASN A 244 18.23 -9.44 -0.38
N GLU A 245 17.19 -9.00 -1.11
CA GLU A 245 16.21 -8.04 -0.63
C GLU A 245 15.49 -8.55 0.62
N ARG A 246 14.99 -9.79 0.60
CA ARG A 246 14.41 -10.44 1.76
C ARG A 246 15.37 -10.50 2.96
N THR A 247 16.63 -10.88 2.71
CA THR A 247 17.63 -10.98 3.78
C THR A 247 17.92 -9.62 4.39
N ARG A 248 18.01 -8.56 3.58
CA ARG A 248 18.19 -7.17 4.02
C ARG A 248 17.02 -6.72 4.91
N GLY A 249 15.79 -6.98 4.51
CA GLY A 249 14.59 -6.67 5.28
C GLY A 249 14.53 -7.42 6.61
N VAL A 250 14.79 -8.74 6.60
CA VAL A 250 14.80 -9.57 7.81
C VAL A 250 15.88 -9.10 8.81
N ASN A 251 17.07 -8.76 8.34
CA ASN A 251 18.15 -8.26 9.19
C ASN A 251 17.79 -6.90 9.80
N TRP A 252 17.22 -6.00 9.00
CA TRP A 252 16.77 -4.71 9.50
C TRP A 252 15.68 -4.88 10.56
N LEU A 253 14.65 -5.70 10.31
CA LEU A 253 13.58 -6.00 11.28
C LEU A 253 14.14 -6.57 12.58
N SER A 254 15.14 -7.47 12.50
CA SER A 254 15.83 -7.99 13.68
C SER A 254 16.51 -6.87 14.48
N SER A 255 17.14 -5.91 13.81
CA SER A 255 17.78 -4.75 14.47
C SER A 255 16.76 -3.81 15.13
N GLN A 256 15.50 -3.85 14.72
CA GLN A 256 14.40 -3.10 15.35
C GLN A 256 13.78 -3.84 16.55
N GLY A 257 14.20 -5.07 16.84
CA GLY A 257 13.69 -5.87 17.95
C GLY A 257 12.57 -6.84 17.58
N CYS A 258 12.34 -7.09 16.30
CA CYS A 258 11.41 -8.12 15.81
C CYS A 258 12.10 -9.51 15.86
N ASN A 259 12.02 -10.20 16.99
CA ASN A 259 12.74 -11.47 17.24
C ASN A 259 11.80 -12.67 17.33
#